data_5db4758df01d543169f21832f14dac30
#
_entry.id   5db4758df01d543169f21832f14dac30
#
_cell.length_a   1.000
_cell.length_b   1.000
_cell.length_c   1.000
_cell.angle_alpha   90.00
_cell.angle_beta   90.00
_cell.angle_gamma   90.00
#
_symmetry.space_group_name_H-M   'P 1'
#
loop_
_entity.id
_entity.type
_entity.pdbx_description
1 polymer ?
#
loop_
_entity_poly.entity_id
_entity_poly.type
_entity_poly.pdbx_seq_one_letter_code
_entity_poly.pdbx_strand_id
1 'polypeptide(L)'
;MKIRYAPIMAATALTVILSACEPPMSATKEAIVATVGDEAIGETELNRAVSRLGKLGETESAQVRGKVLEALVDQRLVSGAARIAKLDTEPEVVLALQQAQRQVLVEAYMERLFKDMAQPSDSEINDYYTRHPELFSARRIYRIQQLDLQMASSRLPEVEARLKQSRDLADFADWLRSQGIDGKAGVVVKPAEQLSAAILARLRDMKDGQVALLAMDPGRISVLQLQDSQAQPVSLEQAREAIERVLQGEKRKALVETEIKKLRSSGKINYSSGFVPAVPGTQGGKPSEPASQP
;
A
#
# COMPACT_ATOMS: atom_id res chain seq x y z
N MET A 1 -19.44 -2.43 -97.78
CA MET A 1 -18.67 -3.17 -96.75
C MET A 1 -19.37 -2.98 -95.42
N LYS A 2 -20.14 -3.97 -94.91
CA LYS A 2 -21.05 -3.83 -93.79
C LYS A 2 -20.39 -4.45 -92.57
N ILE A 3 -20.11 -3.64 -91.57
CA ILE A 3 -19.59 -4.07 -90.25
C ILE A 3 -20.78 -4.29 -89.33
N ARG A 4 -20.94 -5.49 -88.84
CA ARG A 4 -21.97 -5.90 -87.88
C ARG A 4 -21.42 -5.74 -86.49
N TYR A 5 -22.09 -4.96 -85.67
CA TYR A 5 -21.82 -4.88 -84.23
C TYR A 5 -22.70 -5.97 -83.50
N ALA A 6 -22.06 -6.83 -82.69
CA ALA A 6 -22.71 -7.74 -81.78
C ALA A 6 -22.76 -7.11 -80.38
N PRO A 7 -23.89 -7.18 -79.63
CA PRO A 7 -23.94 -6.66 -78.26
C PRO A 7 -23.41 -7.72 -77.30
N ILE A 8 -22.44 -7.32 -76.46
CA ILE A 8 -21.96 -8.08 -75.32
C ILE A 8 -22.90 -7.80 -74.16
N MET A 9 -23.65 -8.83 -73.72
CA MET A 9 -24.42 -8.81 -72.46
C MET A 9 -23.47 -9.00 -71.28
N ALA A 10 -23.33 -7.97 -70.47
CA ALA A 10 -22.62 -8.06 -69.20
C ALA A 10 -23.63 -8.58 -68.14
N ALA A 11 -23.39 -9.78 -67.70
CA ALA A 11 -24.10 -10.38 -66.55
C ALA A 11 -23.48 -9.86 -65.25
N THR A 12 -24.12 -8.92 -64.57
CA THR A 12 -23.76 -8.47 -63.21
C THR A 12 -24.21 -9.55 -62.21
N ALA A 13 -23.25 -10.30 -61.68
CA ALA A 13 -23.45 -11.20 -60.53
C ALA A 13 -23.56 -10.37 -59.24
N LEU A 14 -24.78 -10.30 -58.68
CA LEU A 14 -25.08 -9.68 -57.42
C LEU A 14 -24.63 -10.62 -56.28
N THR A 15 -23.46 -10.36 -55.72
CA THR A 15 -22.96 -11.11 -54.56
C THR A 15 -23.70 -10.58 -53.32
N VAL A 16 -24.66 -11.36 -52.80
CA VAL A 16 -25.29 -11.11 -51.52
C VAL A 16 -24.33 -11.51 -50.41
N ILE A 17 -23.71 -10.54 -49.76
CA ILE A 17 -22.94 -10.75 -48.55
C ILE A 17 -23.96 -10.97 -47.42
N LEU A 18 -24.17 -12.24 -47.00
CA LEU A 18 -24.83 -12.57 -45.75
C LEU A 18 -23.90 -12.10 -44.63
N SER A 19 -24.14 -10.90 -44.09
CA SER A 19 -23.62 -10.53 -42.79
C SER A 19 -24.25 -11.45 -41.74
N ALA A 20 -23.49 -12.45 -41.29
CA ALA A 20 -23.82 -13.21 -40.10
C ALA A 20 -23.83 -12.20 -38.93
N CYS A 21 -25.00 -11.77 -38.52
CA CYS A 21 -25.19 -11.19 -37.20
C CYS A 21 -24.86 -12.30 -36.18
N GLU A 22 -23.69 -12.28 -35.59
CA GLU A 22 -23.48 -12.98 -34.33
C GLU A 22 -24.52 -12.46 -33.35
N PRO A 23 -25.34 -13.35 -32.73
CA PRO A 23 -26.25 -12.91 -31.69
C PRO A 23 -25.41 -12.29 -30.56
N PRO A 24 -25.82 -11.15 -29.98
CA PRO A 24 -25.14 -10.61 -28.81
C PRO A 24 -25.12 -11.72 -27.77
N MET A 25 -23.93 -12.02 -27.23
CA MET A 25 -23.76 -12.94 -26.11
C MET A 25 -24.86 -12.64 -25.12
N SER A 26 -25.71 -13.64 -24.87
CA SER A 26 -26.84 -13.56 -23.94
C SER A 26 -26.28 -13.11 -22.59
N ALA A 27 -26.39 -11.82 -22.31
CA ALA A 27 -26.30 -11.34 -20.95
C ALA A 27 -27.37 -12.12 -20.19
N THR A 28 -26.94 -13.09 -19.38
CA THR A 28 -27.81 -13.78 -18.43
C THR A 28 -28.59 -12.69 -17.74
N LYS A 29 -29.92 -12.61 -17.95
CA LYS A 29 -30.77 -11.62 -17.30
C LYS A 29 -30.54 -11.80 -15.80
N GLU A 30 -29.87 -10.84 -15.20
CA GLU A 30 -29.65 -10.85 -13.76
C GLU A 30 -31.01 -10.91 -13.05
N ALA A 31 -31.15 -11.84 -12.11
CA ALA A 31 -32.39 -11.94 -11.33
C ALA A 31 -32.55 -10.66 -10.47
N ILE A 32 -33.67 -9.97 -10.65
CA ILE A 32 -34.04 -8.79 -9.86
C ILE A 32 -34.63 -9.30 -8.54
N VAL A 33 -34.09 -8.88 -7.41
CA VAL A 33 -34.56 -9.26 -6.06
C VAL A 33 -35.42 -8.20 -5.41
N ALA A 34 -35.30 -6.94 -5.83
CA ALA A 34 -36.17 -5.84 -5.42
C ALA A 34 -36.14 -4.72 -6.46
N THR A 35 -37.14 -3.83 -6.42
CA THR A 35 -37.19 -2.61 -7.22
C THR A 35 -37.60 -1.45 -6.33
N VAL A 36 -36.91 -0.32 -6.43
CA VAL A 36 -37.17 0.91 -5.67
C VAL A 36 -37.32 2.05 -6.68
N GLY A 37 -38.52 2.49 -6.93
CA GLY A 37 -38.86 3.37 -8.06
C GLY A 37 -38.45 2.69 -9.37
N ASP A 38 -37.59 3.36 -10.15
CA ASP A 38 -37.06 2.84 -11.44
C ASP A 38 -35.76 2.08 -11.30
N GLU A 39 -35.17 1.99 -10.09
CA GLU A 39 -33.89 1.32 -9.83
C GLU A 39 -34.12 -0.13 -9.37
N ALA A 40 -33.55 -1.10 -10.09
CA ALA A 40 -33.55 -2.50 -9.71
C ALA A 40 -32.35 -2.84 -8.82
N ILE A 41 -32.56 -3.73 -7.85
CA ILE A 41 -31.51 -4.38 -7.06
C ILE A 41 -31.38 -5.80 -7.60
N GLY A 42 -30.21 -6.12 -8.14
CA GLY A 42 -29.91 -7.42 -8.71
C GLY A 42 -29.43 -8.42 -7.65
N GLU A 43 -29.57 -9.71 -7.96
CA GLU A 43 -29.08 -10.78 -7.08
C GLU A 43 -27.55 -10.74 -6.89
N THR A 44 -26.81 -10.33 -7.91
CA THR A 44 -25.34 -10.17 -7.84
C THR A 44 -24.95 -9.09 -6.83
N GLU A 45 -25.68 -7.98 -6.79
CA GLU A 45 -25.48 -6.90 -5.82
C GLU A 45 -25.73 -7.39 -4.40
N LEU A 46 -26.86 -8.06 -4.18
CA LEU A 46 -27.20 -8.65 -2.89
C LEU A 46 -26.14 -9.67 -2.43
N ASN A 47 -25.74 -10.59 -3.31
CA ASN A 47 -24.72 -11.60 -3.00
C ASN A 47 -23.38 -10.97 -2.65
N ARG A 48 -22.98 -9.91 -3.37
CA ARG A 48 -21.74 -9.16 -3.06
C ARG A 48 -21.84 -8.43 -1.72
N ALA A 49 -22.99 -7.87 -1.38
CA ALA A 49 -23.21 -7.22 -0.09
C ALA A 49 -23.15 -8.23 1.08
N VAL A 50 -23.78 -9.39 0.91
CA VAL A 50 -23.75 -10.48 1.90
C VAL A 50 -22.31 -11.03 2.07
N SER A 51 -21.56 -11.24 0.98
CA SER A 51 -20.22 -11.79 1.06
C SER A 51 -19.22 -10.90 1.81
N ARG A 52 -19.46 -9.58 1.88
CA ARG A 52 -18.65 -8.65 2.68
C ARG A 52 -18.77 -8.85 4.19
N LEU A 53 -19.82 -9.51 4.64
CA LEU A 53 -20.02 -9.82 6.06
C LEU A 53 -19.25 -11.06 6.54
N GLY A 54 -18.55 -11.75 5.64
CA GLY A 54 -17.76 -12.94 5.94
C GLY A 54 -18.55 -14.24 5.74
N LYS A 55 -17.98 -15.35 6.25
CA LYS A 55 -18.63 -16.68 6.16
C LYS A 55 -19.76 -16.77 7.16
N LEU A 56 -20.96 -16.96 6.68
CA LEU A 56 -22.18 -17.13 7.47
C LEU A 56 -22.58 -18.62 7.52
N GLY A 57 -23.14 -19.07 8.64
CA GLY A 57 -23.76 -20.39 8.75
C GLY A 57 -25.04 -20.48 7.87
N GLU A 58 -25.42 -21.70 7.47
CA GLU A 58 -26.55 -21.91 6.55
C GLU A 58 -27.86 -21.34 7.07
N THR A 59 -28.13 -21.48 8.37
CA THR A 59 -29.38 -20.99 9.01
C THR A 59 -29.40 -19.47 9.19
N GLU A 60 -28.24 -18.84 9.36
CA GLU A 60 -28.09 -17.38 9.47
C GLU A 60 -28.17 -16.70 8.11
N SER A 61 -27.82 -17.42 7.05
CA SER A 61 -27.69 -16.90 5.68
C SER A 61 -29.01 -16.28 5.18
N ALA A 62 -30.16 -16.92 5.36
CA ALA A 62 -31.45 -16.42 4.87
C ALA A 62 -31.90 -15.15 5.62
N GLN A 63 -31.75 -15.11 6.93
CA GLN A 63 -32.13 -13.96 7.75
C GLN A 63 -31.20 -12.76 7.51
N VAL A 64 -29.89 -13.00 7.40
CA VAL A 64 -28.91 -11.97 7.07
C VAL A 64 -29.15 -11.42 5.67
N ARG A 65 -29.44 -12.30 4.70
CA ARG A 65 -29.75 -11.92 3.33
C ARG A 65 -30.97 -10.96 3.26
N GLY A 66 -32.03 -11.25 4.04
CA GLY A 66 -33.19 -10.36 4.16
C GLY A 66 -32.82 -8.99 4.73
N LYS A 67 -32.05 -8.95 5.82
CA LYS A 67 -31.61 -7.68 6.43
C LYS A 67 -30.71 -6.86 5.48
N VAL A 68 -29.84 -7.52 4.73
CA VAL A 68 -28.97 -6.87 3.74
C VAL A 68 -29.81 -6.30 2.59
N LEU A 69 -30.83 -7.03 2.14
CA LEU A 69 -31.74 -6.54 1.10
C LEU A 69 -32.49 -5.28 1.56
N GLU A 70 -33.04 -5.28 2.77
CA GLU A 70 -33.68 -4.09 3.35
C GLU A 70 -32.72 -2.90 3.42
N ALA A 71 -31.48 -3.13 3.87
CA ALA A 71 -30.45 -2.07 3.90
C ALA A 71 -30.13 -1.52 2.50
N LEU A 72 -30.11 -2.36 1.46
CA LEU A 72 -29.94 -1.92 0.07
C LEU A 72 -31.14 -1.11 -0.42
N VAL A 73 -32.38 -1.50 -0.04
CA VAL A 73 -33.61 -0.75 -0.33
C VAL A 73 -33.55 0.63 0.33
N ASP A 74 -33.21 0.69 1.62
CA ASP A 74 -33.08 1.96 2.36
C ASP A 74 -32.03 2.86 1.71
N GLN A 75 -30.89 2.29 1.30
CA GLN A 75 -29.84 3.02 0.59
C GLN A 75 -30.35 3.62 -0.73
N ARG A 76 -31.15 2.88 -1.51
CA ARG A 76 -31.75 3.39 -2.74
C ARG A 76 -32.73 4.54 -2.47
N LEU A 77 -33.59 4.39 -1.45
CA LEU A 77 -34.53 5.43 -1.06
C LEU A 77 -33.83 6.73 -0.67
N VAL A 78 -32.78 6.63 0.20
CA VAL A 78 -32.02 7.80 0.65
C VAL A 78 -31.25 8.43 -0.50
N SER A 79 -30.60 7.64 -1.35
CA SER A 79 -29.88 8.17 -2.51
C SER A 79 -30.78 8.81 -3.54
N GLY A 80 -32.00 8.27 -3.73
CA GLY A 80 -33.05 8.88 -4.56
C GLY A 80 -33.50 10.23 -4.01
N ALA A 81 -33.77 10.32 -2.71
CA ALA A 81 -34.08 11.58 -2.05
C ALA A 81 -32.96 12.62 -2.18
N ALA A 82 -31.71 12.21 -2.05
CA ALA A 82 -30.55 13.08 -2.23
C ALA A 82 -30.49 13.66 -3.66
N ARG A 83 -30.76 12.85 -4.69
CA ARG A 83 -30.84 13.33 -6.10
C ARG A 83 -32.00 14.30 -6.32
N ILE A 84 -33.15 14.00 -5.76
CA ILE A 84 -34.32 14.93 -5.83
C ILE A 84 -33.95 16.28 -5.18
N ALA A 85 -33.18 16.24 -4.07
CA ALA A 85 -32.67 17.44 -3.42
C ALA A 85 -31.48 18.08 -4.15
N LYS A 86 -31.02 17.51 -5.29
CA LYS A 86 -29.86 17.95 -6.11
C LYS A 86 -28.53 17.98 -5.36
N LEU A 87 -28.36 17.18 -4.32
CA LEU A 87 -27.11 17.09 -3.58
C LEU A 87 -25.95 16.58 -4.45
N ASP A 88 -26.26 15.74 -5.44
CA ASP A 88 -25.30 15.22 -6.42
C ASP A 88 -24.73 16.30 -7.36
N THR A 89 -25.31 17.50 -7.37
CA THR A 89 -24.81 18.66 -8.13
C THR A 89 -24.06 19.67 -7.27
N GLU A 90 -24.03 19.49 -5.96
CA GLU A 90 -23.27 20.35 -5.06
C GLU A 90 -21.76 20.17 -5.28
N PRO A 91 -20.96 21.26 -5.33
CA PRO A 91 -19.53 21.18 -5.67
C PRO A 91 -18.73 20.21 -4.79
N GLU A 92 -19.00 20.17 -3.50
CA GLU A 92 -18.31 19.25 -2.56
C GLU A 92 -18.69 17.79 -2.84
N VAL A 93 -19.96 17.51 -3.12
CA VAL A 93 -20.44 16.15 -3.43
C VAL A 93 -19.89 15.69 -4.79
N VAL A 94 -19.88 16.58 -5.79
CA VAL A 94 -19.27 16.29 -7.11
C VAL A 94 -17.79 15.93 -6.96
N LEU A 95 -17.04 16.68 -6.17
CA LEU A 95 -15.62 16.37 -5.89
C LEU A 95 -15.45 15.03 -5.19
N ALA A 96 -16.28 14.74 -4.20
CA ALA A 96 -16.27 13.47 -3.47
C ALA A 96 -16.60 12.28 -4.38
N LEU A 97 -17.62 12.41 -5.24
CA LEU A 97 -17.96 11.38 -6.24
C LEU A 97 -16.84 11.12 -7.23
N GLN A 98 -16.19 12.18 -7.75
CA GLN A 98 -15.05 12.06 -8.63
C GLN A 98 -13.85 11.40 -7.95
N GLN A 99 -13.61 11.69 -6.67
CA GLN A 99 -12.56 11.05 -5.88
C GLN A 99 -12.87 9.57 -5.68
N ALA A 100 -14.09 9.22 -5.28
CA ALA A 100 -14.53 7.84 -5.12
C ALA A 100 -14.41 7.04 -6.42
N GLN A 101 -14.80 7.61 -7.54
CA GLN A 101 -14.66 6.99 -8.86
C GLN A 101 -13.18 6.72 -9.20
N ARG A 102 -12.30 7.71 -8.99
CA ARG A 102 -10.84 7.51 -9.22
C ARG A 102 -10.29 6.41 -8.32
N GLN A 103 -10.69 6.38 -7.04
CA GLN A 103 -10.25 5.38 -6.10
C GLN A 103 -10.64 3.96 -6.55
N VAL A 104 -11.90 3.75 -6.94
CA VAL A 104 -12.38 2.45 -7.45
C VAL A 104 -11.61 2.01 -8.69
N LEU A 105 -11.35 2.94 -9.63
CA LEU A 105 -10.58 2.64 -10.84
C LEU A 105 -9.12 2.27 -10.53
N VAL A 106 -8.49 2.98 -9.58
CA VAL A 106 -7.12 2.66 -9.12
C VAL A 106 -7.08 1.28 -8.48
N GLU A 107 -8.00 0.98 -7.57
CA GLU A 107 -8.09 -0.34 -6.92
C GLU A 107 -8.28 -1.46 -7.93
N ALA A 108 -9.24 -1.31 -8.86
CA ALA A 108 -9.50 -2.30 -9.89
C ALA A 108 -8.30 -2.50 -10.83
N TYR A 109 -7.58 -1.42 -11.17
CA TYR A 109 -6.38 -1.50 -11.99
C TYR A 109 -5.25 -2.23 -11.26
N MET A 110 -5.02 -1.91 -9.98
CA MET A 110 -4.01 -2.56 -9.15
C MET A 110 -4.33 -4.04 -8.93
N GLU A 111 -5.60 -4.38 -8.67
CA GLU A 111 -6.03 -5.78 -8.52
C GLU A 111 -5.74 -6.58 -9.81
N ARG A 112 -6.06 -6.01 -10.98
CA ARG A 112 -5.74 -6.62 -12.27
C ARG A 112 -4.23 -6.78 -12.47
N LEU A 113 -3.44 -5.78 -12.08
CA LEU A 113 -1.98 -5.83 -12.16
C LEU A 113 -1.38 -6.95 -11.30
N PHE A 114 -1.97 -7.21 -10.13
CA PHE A 114 -1.50 -8.25 -9.21
C PHE A 114 -1.98 -9.65 -9.57
N LYS A 115 -3.03 -9.78 -10.40
CA LYS A 115 -3.64 -11.08 -10.73
C LYS A 115 -2.64 -12.07 -11.35
N ASP A 116 -1.75 -11.55 -12.21
CA ASP A 116 -0.78 -12.35 -12.95
C ASP A 116 0.60 -12.38 -12.26
N MET A 117 0.70 -11.84 -11.03
CA MET A 117 1.95 -11.81 -10.29
C MET A 117 2.33 -13.21 -9.80
N ALA A 118 3.55 -13.65 -10.16
CA ALA A 118 4.06 -14.94 -9.73
C ALA A 118 4.23 -15.00 -8.21
N GLN A 119 3.84 -16.12 -7.62
CA GLN A 119 4.11 -16.43 -6.22
C GLN A 119 5.62 -16.54 -5.98
N PRO A 120 6.11 -16.27 -4.75
CA PRO A 120 7.48 -16.54 -4.40
C PRO A 120 7.83 -18.01 -4.62
N SER A 121 8.97 -18.27 -5.22
CA SER A 121 9.49 -19.63 -5.42
C SER A 121 10.17 -20.14 -4.14
N ASP A 122 10.34 -21.46 -4.03
CA ASP A 122 11.08 -22.08 -2.93
C ASP A 122 12.53 -21.58 -2.84
N SER A 123 13.16 -21.28 -3.97
CA SER A 123 14.50 -20.70 -4.00
C SER A 123 14.51 -19.30 -3.37
N GLU A 124 13.56 -18.43 -3.75
CA GLU A 124 13.47 -17.08 -3.19
C GLU A 124 13.23 -17.11 -1.66
N ILE A 125 12.39 -18.04 -1.20
CA ILE A 125 12.09 -18.24 0.22
C ILE A 125 13.36 -18.69 0.96
N ASN A 126 14.08 -19.68 0.43
CA ASN A 126 15.31 -20.16 1.02
C ASN A 126 16.43 -19.11 1.04
N ASP A 127 16.55 -18.34 -0.04
CA ASP A 127 17.51 -17.25 -0.16
C ASP A 127 17.21 -16.14 0.85
N TYR A 128 15.93 -15.80 1.05
CA TYR A 128 15.50 -14.81 2.05
C TYR A 128 15.84 -15.29 3.47
N TYR A 129 15.52 -16.53 3.80
CA TYR A 129 15.84 -17.15 5.09
C TYR A 129 17.33 -17.13 5.39
N THR A 130 18.16 -17.48 4.39
CA THR A 130 19.61 -17.56 4.53
C THR A 130 20.27 -16.18 4.65
N ARG A 131 19.75 -15.18 3.95
CA ARG A 131 20.25 -13.80 4.00
C ARG A 131 19.85 -13.03 5.25
N HIS A 132 18.86 -13.52 6.01
CA HIS A 132 18.36 -12.88 7.22
C HIS A 132 18.45 -13.80 8.44
N PRO A 133 19.65 -14.31 8.78
CA PRO A 133 19.82 -15.25 9.90
C PRO A 133 19.36 -14.64 11.23
N GLU A 134 19.50 -13.32 11.41
CA GLU A 134 19.08 -12.59 12.60
C GLU A 134 17.58 -12.62 12.84
N LEU A 135 16.79 -12.84 11.80
CA LEU A 135 15.33 -12.99 11.90
C LEU A 135 14.88 -14.44 12.07
N PHE A 136 15.76 -15.42 11.74
CA PHE A 136 15.41 -16.84 11.68
C PHE A 136 16.38 -17.73 12.43
N SER A 137 17.42 -18.25 11.77
CA SER A 137 18.34 -19.25 12.34
C SER A 137 19.15 -18.74 13.54
N ALA A 138 19.48 -17.44 13.57
CA ALA A 138 20.14 -16.76 14.68
C ALA A 138 19.21 -15.79 15.43
N ARG A 139 17.88 -15.97 15.29
CA ARG A 139 16.88 -15.13 15.92
C ARG A 139 17.01 -15.12 17.44
N ARG A 140 16.88 -13.93 18.03
CA ARG A 140 16.91 -13.72 19.46
C ARG A 140 15.72 -12.88 19.93
N ILE A 141 15.38 -13.02 21.20
CA ILE A 141 14.52 -12.08 21.93
C ILE A 141 15.45 -11.20 22.73
N TYR A 142 15.28 -9.89 22.63
CA TYR A 142 16.11 -8.90 23.28
C TYR A 142 15.35 -8.20 24.41
N ARG A 143 15.98 -8.14 25.59
CA ARG A 143 15.54 -7.27 26.69
C ARG A 143 16.40 -6.00 26.63
N ILE A 144 15.78 -4.88 26.34
CA ILE A 144 16.46 -3.61 26.07
C ILE A 144 15.96 -2.57 27.04
N GLN A 145 16.86 -1.91 27.75
CA GLN A 145 16.55 -0.64 28.40
C GLN A 145 16.79 0.46 27.35
N GLN A 146 15.75 1.22 27.08
CA GLN A 146 15.76 2.27 26.06
C GLN A 146 15.55 3.62 26.71
N LEU A 147 16.30 4.60 26.28
CA LEU A 147 16.14 5.99 26.67
C LEU A 147 16.06 6.84 25.40
N ASP A 148 14.87 7.34 25.10
CA ASP A 148 14.62 8.19 23.93
C ASP A 148 14.76 9.66 24.32
N LEU A 149 15.66 10.34 23.61
CA LEU A 149 16.01 11.74 23.84
C LEU A 149 15.52 12.61 22.69
N GLN A 150 15.02 13.78 23.01
CA GLN A 150 14.74 14.83 22.03
C GLN A 150 15.70 15.99 22.23
N MET A 151 16.64 16.17 21.29
CA MET A 151 17.68 17.18 21.40
C MET A 151 18.22 17.59 20.03
N ALA A 152 18.86 18.75 19.96
CA ALA A 152 19.56 19.18 18.75
C ALA A 152 20.73 18.22 18.40
N SER A 153 20.84 17.85 17.12
CA SER A 153 21.91 16.93 16.65
C SER A 153 23.33 17.47 16.92
N SER A 154 23.49 18.79 17.08
CA SER A 154 24.77 19.43 17.43
C SER A 154 25.30 19.00 18.80
N ARG A 155 24.45 18.55 19.72
CA ARG A 155 24.85 18.07 21.06
C ARG A 155 25.24 16.58 21.09
N LEU A 156 25.12 15.87 19.97
CA LEU A 156 25.42 14.43 19.90
C LEU A 156 26.85 14.08 20.39
N PRO A 157 27.93 14.79 20.00
CA PRO A 157 29.28 14.50 20.48
C PRO A 157 29.44 14.64 22.00
N GLU A 158 28.78 15.64 22.61
CA GLU A 158 28.77 15.86 24.06
C GLU A 158 28.09 14.67 24.77
N VAL A 159 26.95 14.26 24.28
CA VAL A 159 26.14 13.16 24.83
C VAL A 159 26.89 11.82 24.69
N GLU A 160 27.54 11.58 23.56
CA GLU A 160 28.39 10.39 23.35
C GLU A 160 29.59 10.36 24.31
N ALA A 161 30.27 11.48 24.49
CA ALA A 161 31.41 11.59 25.41
C ALA A 161 30.99 11.31 26.85
N ARG A 162 29.86 11.88 27.27
CA ARG A 162 29.33 11.68 28.62
C ARG A 162 28.87 10.23 28.84
N LEU A 163 28.18 9.62 27.85
CA LEU A 163 27.73 8.22 27.93
C LEU A 163 28.91 7.28 28.19
N LYS A 164 30.07 7.50 27.53
CA LYS A 164 31.30 6.71 27.73
C LYS A 164 31.92 6.86 29.12
N GLN A 165 31.67 7.99 29.78
CA GLN A 165 32.17 8.29 31.13
C GLN A 165 31.21 7.90 32.23
N SER A 166 29.95 7.62 31.91
CA SER A 166 28.91 7.25 32.86
C SER A 166 29.17 5.84 33.41
N ARG A 167 28.93 5.67 34.69
CA ARG A 167 29.04 4.35 35.36
C ARG A 167 27.98 3.38 34.89
N ASP A 168 26.79 3.89 34.71
CA ASP A 168 25.60 3.17 34.26
C ASP A 168 24.59 4.13 33.60
N LEU A 169 23.48 3.58 33.14
CA LEU A 169 22.46 4.36 32.44
C LEU A 169 21.70 5.30 33.38
N ALA A 170 21.65 5.01 34.71
CA ALA A 170 21.03 5.89 35.70
C ALA A 170 21.85 7.14 35.93
N ASP A 171 23.17 7.00 36.12
CA ASP A 171 24.14 8.14 36.21
C ASP A 171 24.06 9.02 34.95
N PHE A 172 23.93 8.40 33.78
CA PHE A 172 23.77 9.09 32.52
C PHE A 172 22.43 9.86 32.43
N ALA A 173 21.33 9.25 32.87
CA ALA A 173 20.00 9.88 32.89
C ALA A 173 19.93 11.06 33.87
N ASP A 174 20.62 10.94 35.02
CA ASP A 174 20.73 12.04 35.96
C ASP A 174 21.48 13.23 35.38
N TRP A 175 22.57 13.01 34.69
CA TRP A 175 23.29 14.04 33.96
C TRP A 175 22.41 14.68 32.88
N LEU A 176 21.67 13.91 32.06
CA LEU A 176 20.77 14.48 31.05
C LEU A 176 19.75 15.43 31.67
N ARG A 177 19.16 15.01 32.79
CA ARG A 177 18.20 15.86 33.53
C ARG A 177 18.86 17.19 33.99
N SER A 178 20.11 17.11 34.45
CA SER A 178 20.85 18.32 34.84
C SER A 178 21.15 19.29 33.70
N GLN A 179 21.18 18.74 32.45
CA GLN A 179 21.36 19.52 31.22
C GLN A 179 20.05 19.98 30.57
N GLY A 180 18.91 19.74 31.24
CA GLY A 180 17.59 20.04 30.68
C GLY A 180 17.22 19.22 29.46
N ILE A 181 17.79 18.01 29.30
CA ILE A 181 17.46 17.09 28.24
C ILE A 181 16.45 16.09 28.79
N ASP A 182 15.22 16.19 28.32
CA ASP A 182 14.16 15.26 28.69
C ASP A 182 14.31 13.96 27.91
N GLY A 183 14.13 12.84 28.59
CA GLY A 183 14.17 11.51 28.01
C GLY A 183 13.05 10.62 28.54
N LYS A 184 12.52 9.76 27.67
CA LYS A 184 11.57 8.70 28.06
C LYS A 184 12.35 7.41 28.23
N ALA A 185 12.43 6.95 29.47
CA ALA A 185 13.06 5.66 29.79
C ALA A 185 12.02 4.54 29.85
N GLY A 186 12.39 3.36 29.36
CA GLY A 186 11.57 2.17 29.44
C GLY A 186 12.39 0.90 29.24
N VAL A 187 11.87 -0.22 29.73
CA VAL A 187 12.41 -1.55 29.43
C VAL A 187 11.42 -2.25 28.51
N VAL A 188 11.92 -2.75 27.39
CA VAL A 188 11.13 -3.47 26.40
C VAL A 188 11.73 -4.86 26.17
N VAL A 189 10.85 -5.84 25.95
CA VAL A 189 11.24 -7.19 25.53
C VAL A 189 10.64 -7.39 24.15
N LYS A 190 11.51 -7.52 23.14
CA LYS A 190 11.09 -7.63 21.74
C LYS A 190 11.86 -8.72 21.02
N PRO A 191 11.17 -9.55 20.24
CA PRO A 191 11.84 -10.44 19.28
C PRO A 191 12.43 -9.62 18.13
N ALA A 192 13.42 -10.19 17.45
CA ALA A 192 14.19 -9.56 16.39
C ALA A 192 13.31 -8.87 15.32
N GLU A 193 12.25 -9.54 14.87
CA GLU A 193 11.34 -9.05 13.82
C GLU A 193 10.47 -7.85 14.22
N GLN A 194 10.41 -7.51 15.50
CA GLN A 194 9.70 -6.32 16.01
C GLN A 194 10.62 -5.10 16.20
N LEU A 195 11.90 -5.27 15.93
CA LEU A 195 12.87 -4.20 15.97
C LEU A 195 13.08 -3.58 14.59
N SER A 196 13.36 -2.29 14.54
CA SER A 196 13.78 -1.69 13.27
C SER A 196 15.13 -2.27 12.82
N ALA A 197 15.37 -2.31 11.52
CA ALA A 197 16.62 -2.83 10.96
C ALA A 197 17.87 -2.16 11.58
N ALA A 198 17.81 -0.85 11.87
CA ALA A 198 18.91 -0.11 12.48
C ALA A 198 19.19 -0.56 13.93
N ILE A 199 18.13 -0.76 14.72
CA ILE A 199 18.25 -1.25 16.10
C ILE A 199 18.76 -2.69 16.11
N LEU A 200 18.17 -3.57 15.28
CA LEU A 200 18.57 -4.97 15.21
C LEU A 200 20.05 -5.14 14.78
N ALA A 201 20.48 -4.39 13.76
CA ALA A 201 21.86 -4.40 13.31
C ALA A 201 22.84 -4.01 14.44
N ARG A 202 22.43 -3.06 15.30
CA ARG A 202 23.27 -2.66 16.43
C ARG A 202 23.29 -3.68 17.54
N LEU A 203 22.12 -4.22 17.92
CA LEU A 203 21.98 -5.20 19.00
C LEU A 203 22.64 -6.55 18.70
N ARG A 204 22.67 -6.95 17.44
CA ARG A 204 23.29 -8.21 16.99
C ARG A 204 24.76 -8.32 17.43
N ASP A 205 25.50 -7.22 17.39
CA ASP A 205 26.92 -7.17 17.67
C ASP A 205 27.23 -6.78 19.13
N MET A 206 26.18 -6.52 19.95
CA MET A 206 26.31 -6.14 21.37
C MET A 206 26.34 -7.36 22.29
N LYS A 207 27.11 -7.23 23.37
CA LYS A 207 27.09 -8.14 24.51
C LYS A 207 26.15 -7.60 25.59
N ASP A 208 25.67 -8.48 26.46
CA ASP A 208 24.85 -8.10 27.60
C ASP A 208 25.55 -7.03 28.43
N GLY A 209 24.78 -6.02 28.85
CA GLY A 209 25.26 -4.83 29.56
C GLY A 209 25.80 -3.71 28.69
N GLN A 210 26.10 -3.95 27.41
CA GLN A 210 26.63 -2.91 26.53
C GLN A 210 25.55 -1.87 26.18
N VAL A 211 26.04 -0.63 25.96
CA VAL A 211 25.20 0.52 25.61
C VAL A 211 25.56 0.99 24.19
N ALA A 212 24.56 1.39 23.44
CA ALA A 212 24.71 1.96 22.12
C ALA A 212 23.82 3.21 21.98
N LEU A 213 24.27 4.16 21.18
CA LEU A 213 23.56 5.34 20.82
C LEU A 213 23.20 5.27 19.33
N LEU A 214 21.93 5.52 19.00
CA LEU A 214 21.42 5.56 17.64
C LEU A 214 20.70 6.90 17.38
N ALA A 215 21.09 7.57 16.31
CA ALA A 215 20.32 8.67 15.76
C ALA A 215 19.14 8.06 14.98
N MET A 216 17.91 8.37 15.38
CA MET A 216 16.69 7.82 14.76
C MET A 216 16.18 8.74 13.64
N ASP A 217 15.90 9.99 13.98
CA ASP A 217 15.43 11.04 13.06
C ASP A 217 16.14 12.35 13.43
N PRO A 218 16.04 13.40 12.62
CA PRO A 218 16.55 14.72 13.01
C PRO A 218 15.99 15.16 14.36
N GLY A 219 16.87 15.27 15.35
CA GLY A 219 16.51 15.68 16.71
C GLY A 219 16.03 14.57 17.65
N ARG A 220 15.96 13.30 17.19
CA ARG A 220 15.66 12.14 18.06
C ARG A 220 16.84 11.17 18.14
N ILE A 221 17.23 10.86 19.34
CA ILE A 221 18.34 9.93 19.64
C ILE A 221 17.81 8.87 20.60
N SER A 222 18.14 7.63 20.36
CA SER A 222 17.83 6.53 21.25
C SER A 222 19.12 5.95 21.84
N VAL A 223 19.18 5.91 23.16
CA VAL A 223 20.25 5.20 23.89
C VAL A 223 19.69 3.84 24.29
N LEU A 224 20.34 2.79 23.86
CA LEU A 224 19.95 1.40 24.07
C LEU A 224 20.97 0.70 24.94
N GLN A 225 20.52 0.06 26.02
CA GLN A 225 21.33 -0.90 26.77
C GLN A 225 20.74 -2.29 26.56
N LEU A 226 21.55 -3.19 26.02
CA LEU A 226 21.20 -4.59 25.97
C LEU A 226 21.31 -5.20 27.37
N GLN A 227 20.19 -5.49 28.04
CA GLN A 227 20.21 -6.13 29.36
C GLN A 227 20.55 -7.62 29.25
N ASP A 228 19.80 -8.32 28.41
CA ASP A 228 20.04 -9.71 28.05
C ASP A 228 19.42 -10.03 26.69
N SER A 229 19.84 -11.14 26.09
CA SER A 229 19.20 -11.67 24.91
C SER A 229 19.18 -13.20 24.91
N GLN A 230 18.03 -13.76 24.56
CA GLN A 230 17.81 -15.20 24.51
C GLN A 230 17.70 -15.69 23.08
N ALA A 231 18.50 -16.69 22.70
CA ALA A 231 18.37 -17.34 21.41
C ALA A 231 17.03 -18.09 21.29
N GLN A 232 16.29 -17.81 20.23
CA GLN A 232 15.06 -18.48 19.90
C GLN A 232 14.94 -18.63 18.38
N PRO A 233 15.72 -19.56 17.80
CA PRO A 233 15.74 -19.76 16.35
C PRO A 233 14.38 -20.25 15.86
N VAL A 234 14.09 -19.90 14.60
CA VAL A 234 12.91 -20.32 13.85
C VAL A 234 13.38 -21.08 12.63
N SER A 235 12.85 -22.29 12.41
CA SER A 235 13.21 -23.09 11.22
C SER A 235 12.63 -22.50 9.94
N LEU A 236 13.19 -22.88 8.78
CA LEU A 236 12.68 -22.47 7.49
C LEU A 236 11.19 -22.86 7.30
N GLU A 237 10.81 -24.05 7.76
CA GLU A 237 9.44 -24.52 7.67
C GLU A 237 8.47 -23.62 8.45
N GLN A 238 8.85 -23.25 9.68
CA GLN A 238 8.05 -22.36 10.52
C GLN A 238 8.01 -20.92 9.98
N ALA A 239 9.07 -20.46 9.32
CA ALA A 239 9.19 -19.12 8.78
C ALA A 239 8.54 -18.95 7.39
N ARG A 240 8.29 -20.05 6.67
CA ARG A 240 7.86 -20.07 5.27
C ARG A 240 6.73 -19.09 4.97
N GLU A 241 5.60 -19.22 5.64
CA GLU A 241 4.44 -18.35 5.39
C GLU A 241 4.72 -16.86 5.66
N ALA A 242 5.54 -16.56 6.66
CA ALA A 242 5.94 -15.20 6.97
C ALA A 242 6.84 -14.63 5.86
N ILE A 243 7.79 -15.41 5.38
CA ILE A 243 8.68 -15.05 4.28
C ILE A 243 7.89 -14.86 2.98
N GLU A 244 6.97 -15.77 2.65
CA GLU A 244 6.09 -15.65 1.49
C GLU A 244 5.32 -14.33 1.50
N ARG A 245 4.73 -13.95 2.63
CA ARG A 245 4.02 -12.67 2.76
C ARG A 245 4.94 -11.46 2.55
N VAL A 246 6.15 -11.49 3.08
CA VAL A 246 7.13 -10.41 2.89
C VAL A 246 7.52 -10.30 1.42
N LEU A 247 7.92 -11.41 0.79
CA LEU A 247 8.33 -11.44 -0.61
C LEU A 247 7.19 -11.04 -1.56
N GLN A 248 5.95 -11.46 -1.28
CA GLN A 248 4.77 -11.01 -2.03
C GLN A 248 4.58 -9.49 -1.89
N GLY A 249 4.75 -8.95 -0.67
CA GLY A 249 4.68 -7.51 -0.43
C GLY A 249 5.74 -6.74 -1.22
N GLU A 250 6.98 -7.22 -1.22
CA GLU A 250 8.09 -6.63 -1.98
C GLU A 250 7.84 -6.69 -3.50
N LYS A 251 7.40 -7.84 -4.01
CA LYS A 251 7.03 -8.01 -5.43
C LYS A 251 5.90 -7.05 -5.84
N ARG A 252 4.85 -6.93 -5.01
CA ARG A 252 3.77 -5.97 -5.26
C ARG A 252 4.28 -4.53 -5.30
N LYS A 253 5.09 -4.15 -4.33
CA LYS A 253 5.68 -2.80 -4.27
C LYS A 253 6.51 -2.51 -5.52
N ALA A 254 7.42 -3.40 -5.89
CA ALA A 254 8.26 -3.26 -7.09
C ALA A 254 7.43 -3.17 -8.38
N LEU A 255 6.35 -3.97 -8.48
CA LEU A 255 5.44 -3.96 -9.62
C LEU A 255 4.71 -2.62 -9.73
N VAL A 256 4.19 -2.10 -8.61
CA VAL A 256 3.52 -0.79 -8.55
C VAL A 256 4.48 0.33 -8.93
N GLU A 257 5.69 0.35 -8.36
CA GLU A 257 6.71 1.36 -8.67
C GLU A 257 7.08 1.36 -10.16
N THR A 258 7.23 0.17 -10.74
CA THR A 258 7.52 0.01 -12.18
C THR A 258 6.38 0.52 -13.03
N GLU A 259 5.13 0.15 -12.71
CA GLU A 259 3.97 0.58 -13.48
C GLU A 259 3.73 2.10 -13.35
N ILE A 260 3.87 2.67 -12.14
CA ILE A 260 3.77 4.13 -11.95
C ILE A 260 4.85 4.85 -12.75
N LYS A 261 6.09 4.34 -12.77
CA LYS A 261 7.18 4.93 -13.56
C LYS A 261 6.84 4.90 -15.06
N LYS A 262 6.32 3.79 -15.55
CA LYS A 262 5.87 3.63 -16.94
C LYS A 262 4.73 4.60 -17.27
N LEU A 263 3.70 4.68 -16.44
CA LEU A 263 2.57 5.60 -16.61
C LEU A 263 3.02 7.06 -16.61
N ARG A 264 3.95 7.42 -15.72
CA ARG A 264 4.52 8.78 -15.66
C ARG A 264 5.35 9.12 -16.90
N SER A 265 6.08 8.15 -17.46
CA SER A 265 6.89 8.39 -18.68
C SER A 265 6.04 8.55 -19.95
N SER A 266 4.87 7.92 -20.00
CA SER A 266 3.93 8.01 -21.12
C SER A 266 2.87 9.11 -20.96
N GLY A 267 2.63 9.56 -19.70
CA GLY A 267 1.63 10.58 -19.38
C GLY A 267 2.13 12.01 -19.65
N LYS A 268 1.23 12.86 -20.14
CA LYS A 268 1.49 14.31 -20.21
C LYS A 268 1.22 14.93 -18.84
N ILE A 269 2.27 15.16 -18.06
CA ILE A 269 2.17 15.73 -16.71
C ILE A 269 2.65 17.18 -16.76
N ASN A 270 1.77 18.11 -16.43
CA ASN A 270 2.09 19.54 -16.34
C ASN A 270 1.87 19.99 -14.89
N TYR A 271 2.87 20.63 -14.32
CA TYR A 271 2.79 21.24 -12.99
C TYR A 271 2.63 22.75 -13.14
N SER A 272 1.70 23.35 -12.42
CA SER A 272 1.60 24.80 -12.34
C SER A 272 2.80 25.37 -11.59
N SER A 273 3.20 26.60 -11.94
CA SER A 273 4.29 27.30 -11.24
C SER A 273 4.00 27.40 -9.74
N GLY A 274 4.98 27.04 -8.92
CA GLY A 274 4.85 26.99 -7.45
C GLY A 274 4.38 25.63 -6.88
N PHE A 275 3.95 24.67 -7.73
CA PHE A 275 3.50 23.33 -7.30
C PHE A 275 4.38 22.20 -7.81
N VAL A 276 5.62 22.50 -8.23
CA VAL A 276 6.57 21.46 -8.67
C VAL A 276 6.97 20.63 -7.45
N PRO A 277 6.71 19.31 -7.43
CA PRO A 277 7.11 18.46 -6.32
C PRO A 277 8.63 18.48 -6.14
N ALA A 278 9.10 18.55 -4.88
CA ALA A 278 10.50 18.28 -4.59
C ALA A 278 10.81 16.83 -5.02
N VAL A 279 11.66 16.65 -6.03
CA VAL A 279 12.11 15.33 -6.44
C VAL A 279 13.09 14.84 -5.39
N PRO A 280 12.84 13.72 -4.70
CA PRO A 280 13.81 13.15 -3.78
C PRO A 280 15.08 12.79 -4.59
N GLY A 281 16.19 13.50 -4.36
CA GLY A 281 17.49 13.19 -4.97
C GLY A 281 18.12 14.27 -5.85
N THR A 282 17.45 15.37 -6.16
CA THR A 282 18.08 16.51 -6.82
C THR A 282 18.52 17.52 -5.76
N GLN A 283 19.77 17.45 -5.32
CA GLN A 283 20.40 18.52 -4.53
C GLN A 283 20.40 19.79 -5.39
N GLY A 284 19.95 20.86 -4.74
CA GLY A 284 19.68 22.18 -5.28
C GLY A 284 20.64 22.69 -6.32
N GLY A 285 20.18 22.80 -7.53
CA GLY A 285 20.66 23.80 -8.48
C GLY A 285 20.13 25.16 -8.02
N LYS A 286 21.04 26.04 -7.63
CA LYS A 286 20.80 27.44 -7.30
C LYS A 286 19.96 28.09 -8.41
N PRO A 287 18.89 28.82 -8.11
CA PRO A 287 18.17 29.56 -9.14
C PRO A 287 19.13 30.54 -9.82
N SER A 288 19.31 30.40 -11.11
CA SER A 288 20.00 31.40 -11.93
C SER A 288 19.20 32.70 -11.87
N GLU A 289 19.83 33.71 -11.34
CA GLU A 289 19.40 35.11 -11.32
C GLU A 289 19.15 35.59 -12.76
N PRO A 290 18.03 36.25 -13.08
CA PRO A 290 17.81 36.78 -14.40
C PRO A 290 18.83 37.89 -14.66
N ALA A 291 19.62 37.70 -15.72
CA ALA A 291 20.56 38.70 -16.22
C ALA A 291 19.79 40.00 -16.57
N SER A 292 20.10 41.07 -15.84
CA SER A 292 19.75 42.45 -16.20
C SER A 292 20.42 42.76 -17.51
N GLN A 293 19.66 43.02 -18.55
CA GLN A 293 20.16 43.65 -19.77
C GLN A 293 20.03 45.18 -19.69
N PRO A 294 20.97 45.92 -20.29
CA PRO A 294 21.13 47.37 -20.20
C PRO A 294 20.04 48.17 -20.88
#